data_0f5f02f3acaf88e7b8d2357ae7e0a47d
#
_entry.id   0f5f02f3acaf88e7b8d2357ae7e0a47d
#
_cell.length_a   1.000
_cell.length_b   1.000
_cell.length_c   1.000
_cell.angle_alpha   90.00
_cell.angle_beta   90.00
_cell.angle_gamma   90.00
#
_symmetry.space_group_name_H-M   'P 1'
#
loop_
_entity.id
_entity.type
_entity.pdbx_description
1 polymer ?
#
loop_
_entity_poly.entity_id
_entity_poly.type
_entity_poly.pdbx_seq_one_letter_code
_entity_poly.pdbx_strand_id
1 'polypeptide(L)'
;MKDKMSVFAETVLRQKYAQDGETWADVAHRVVKTVYKSVSAPKSLVEQTTQYVIERKFIPGGRYLYATGRPYHQVNNCLLMRAEDSREGWADHLQKCSMGLMTGAGIGTDYSSIRSEGKLIRKTGGFATGPCALMQILNEAGRFIMQGGSRRSALWAGLKWSHSDIQKFIHMKDWIPEVRALKARDFNFPATMDGTNISVQLDDDFFTAFNKEDSLAEQVYWSTVERGLKTGEPWFTVDCGKNKHETLRNACTELTSADDSDICNIGSIHLARITDLEEMKSVLGCAIPFLLAGTVYSDVPYAKVDTIRTKNRRLGLGLMGIHEWLLVHGKKYGVDADLDKYLEIYATSTDVAKQFAKEWDLSAPVKTRAIAPTGTIGIIGETTTGIEPIFCAAYKRRYLKGHIWNYQYVLDPTAKRLIEREGVNPEDIEDAYVLAEDVERRLAFQAHVQKYVDHSISSTINLPQWGSELNNKDTVQKFGKTLMKYLPHLRGVTAYPDGARDGQPLTPVSWKTAVKHVGEVFVESMDICELKGGSSCGS
;
A
#
# COMPACT_ATOMS: atom_id res chain seq x y z
N MET A 1 -28.96 -13.43 10.72
CA MET A 1 -28.18 -14.56 10.15
C MET A 1 -26.71 -14.18 10.22
N LYS A 2 -25.82 -15.01 10.80
CA LYS A 2 -24.37 -14.75 10.76
C LYS A 2 -23.97 -14.63 9.29
N ASP A 3 -23.36 -13.53 8.94
CA ASP A 3 -22.98 -13.15 7.58
C ASP A 3 -21.91 -14.14 7.07
N LYS A 4 -22.34 -15.17 6.31
CA LYS A 4 -21.47 -16.23 5.81
C LYS A 4 -20.51 -15.62 4.79
N MET A 5 -19.23 -15.94 4.91
CA MET A 5 -18.22 -15.51 3.93
C MET A 5 -18.55 -16.03 2.53
N SER A 6 -18.25 -15.26 1.51
CA SER A 6 -18.35 -15.71 0.12
C SER A 6 -17.35 -16.84 -0.16
N VAL A 7 -17.63 -17.65 -1.17
CA VAL A 7 -16.72 -18.72 -1.61
C VAL A 7 -15.33 -18.18 -1.95
N PHE A 8 -15.25 -16.97 -2.51
CA PHE A 8 -13.97 -16.34 -2.84
C PHE A 8 -13.18 -15.95 -1.59
N ALA A 9 -13.83 -15.32 -0.60
CA ALA A 9 -13.19 -14.96 0.66
C ALA A 9 -12.74 -16.22 1.44
N GLU A 10 -13.56 -17.27 1.48
CA GLU A 10 -13.17 -18.56 2.08
C GLU A 10 -11.98 -19.19 1.36
N THR A 11 -11.94 -19.12 0.02
CA THR A 11 -10.80 -19.64 -0.76
C THR A 11 -9.51 -18.89 -0.40
N VAL A 12 -9.57 -17.56 -0.32
CA VAL A 12 -8.41 -16.74 0.08
C VAL A 12 -7.99 -17.03 1.52
N LEU A 13 -8.95 -17.21 2.44
CA LEU A 13 -8.69 -17.60 3.82
C LEU A 13 -7.88 -18.91 3.88
N ARG A 14 -8.37 -19.96 3.23
CA ARG A 14 -7.74 -21.29 3.21
C ARG A 14 -6.36 -21.29 2.57
N GLN A 15 -6.20 -20.58 1.46
CA GLN A 15 -4.93 -20.57 0.73
C GLN A 15 -3.83 -19.74 1.40
N LYS A 16 -4.21 -18.71 2.19
CA LYS A 16 -3.24 -17.72 2.67
C LYS A 16 -3.07 -17.68 4.20
N TYR A 17 -4.09 -18.03 4.97
CA TYR A 17 -4.11 -17.72 6.40
C TYR A 17 -4.46 -18.88 7.31
N ALA A 18 -5.42 -19.72 6.92
CA ALA A 18 -5.85 -20.86 7.71
C ALA A 18 -4.72 -21.89 7.89
N GLN A 19 -4.65 -22.49 9.05
CA GLN A 19 -3.79 -23.62 9.38
C GLN A 19 -4.71 -24.83 9.63
N ASP A 20 -4.32 -26.00 9.09
CA ASP A 20 -4.96 -27.29 9.37
C ASP A 20 -6.51 -27.30 9.29
N GLY A 21 -7.07 -26.67 8.27
CA GLY A 21 -8.54 -26.67 8.04
C GLY A 21 -9.32 -25.68 8.90
N GLU A 22 -8.66 -24.74 9.55
CA GLU A 22 -9.31 -23.68 10.35
C GLU A 22 -10.42 -22.94 9.60
N THR A 23 -11.50 -22.66 10.31
CA THR A 23 -12.50 -21.65 9.94
C THR A 23 -12.02 -20.25 10.28
N TRP A 24 -12.71 -19.20 9.82
CA TRP A 24 -12.39 -17.82 10.22
C TRP A 24 -12.47 -17.61 11.73
N ALA A 25 -13.45 -18.23 12.40
CA ALA A 25 -13.57 -18.16 13.85
C ALA A 25 -12.37 -18.82 14.56
N ASP A 26 -11.89 -19.96 14.06
CA ASP A 26 -10.70 -20.62 14.59
C ASP A 26 -9.45 -19.76 14.43
N VAL A 27 -9.26 -19.14 13.25
CA VAL A 27 -8.18 -18.18 13.01
C VAL A 27 -8.27 -16.99 13.98
N ALA A 28 -9.45 -16.41 14.19
CA ALA A 28 -9.65 -15.32 15.14
C ALA A 28 -9.26 -15.73 16.57
N HIS A 29 -9.72 -16.89 17.01
CA HIS A 29 -9.37 -17.44 18.34
C HIS A 29 -7.86 -17.68 18.48
N ARG A 30 -7.22 -18.35 17.49
CA ARG A 30 -5.78 -18.60 17.49
C ARG A 30 -4.99 -17.30 17.58
N VAL A 31 -5.30 -16.35 16.70
CA VAL A 31 -4.54 -15.10 16.58
C VAL A 31 -4.69 -14.26 17.84
N VAL A 32 -5.91 -13.98 18.30
CA VAL A 32 -6.13 -13.09 19.43
C VAL A 32 -5.61 -13.68 20.74
N LYS A 33 -5.96 -14.93 21.04
CA LYS A 33 -5.52 -15.58 22.28
C LYS A 33 -4.00 -15.70 22.37
N THR A 34 -3.35 -16.03 21.26
CA THR A 34 -1.89 -16.24 21.27
C THR A 34 -1.13 -14.92 21.42
N VAL A 35 -1.56 -13.87 20.71
CA VAL A 35 -0.92 -12.54 20.82
C VAL A 35 -1.06 -11.97 22.23
N TYR A 36 -2.25 -12.03 22.82
CA TYR A 36 -2.47 -11.46 24.16
C TYR A 36 -1.78 -12.21 25.31
N LYS A 37 -1.36 -13.45 25.11
CA LYS A 37 -0.53 -14.16 26.11
C LYS A 37 0.79 -13.44 26.40
N SER A 38 1.32 -12.66 25.47
CA SER A 38 2.58 -11.93 25.62
C SER A 38 2.53 -10.79 26.65
N VAL A 39 1.34 -10.28 26.97
CA VAL A 39 1.12 -9.15 27.89
C VAL A 39 0.16 -9.50 29.04
N SER A 40 -0.24 -10.75 29.18
CA SER A 40 -1.22 -11.20 30.22
C SER A 40 -2.50 -10.37 30.24
N ALA A 41 -3.07 -10.11 29.06
CA ALA A 41 -4.28 -9.28 28.92
C ALA A 41 -5.49 -9.84 29.69
N PRO A 42 -6.39 -8.98 30.20
CA PRO A 42 -7.61 -9.41 30.88
C PRO A 42 -8.49 -10.28 29.96
N LYS A 43 -9.13 -11.31 30.55
CA LYS A 43 -9.97 -12.25 29.79
C LYS A 43 -11.09 -11.54 29.01
N SER A 44 -11.72 -10.52 29.60
CA SER A 44 -12.77 -9.72 28.94
C SER A 44 -12.26 -9.03 27.67
N LEU A 45 -11.06 -8.45 27.69
CA LEU A 45 -10.44 -7.82 26.52
C LEU A 45 -10.15 -8.85 25.43
N VAL A 46 -9.64 -10.04 25.80
CA VAL A 46 -9.38 -11.13 24.85
C VAL A 46 -10.67 -11.59 24.17
N GLU A 47 -11.72 -11.82 24.96
CA GLU A 47 -13.04 -12.26 24.45
C GLU A 47 -13.66 -11.22 23.53
N GLN A 48 -13.69 -9.95 23.93
CA GLN A 48 -14.25 -8.86 23.14
C GLN A 48 -13.48 -8.64 21.84
N THR A 49 -12.14 -8.62 21.89
CA THR A 49 -11.30 -8.52 20.67
C THR A 49 -11.55 -9.69 19.74
N THR A 50 -11.65 -10.92 20.29
CA THR A 50 -11.94 -12.11 19.48
C THR A 50 -13.30 -11.98 18.77
N GLN A 51 -14.32 -11.49 19.47
CA GLN A 51 -15.64 -11.29 18.89
C GLN A 51 -15.59 -10.26 17.74
N TYR A 52 -14.92 -9.13 17.92
CA TYR A 52 -14.78 -8.13 16.86
C TYR A 52 -13.99 -8.64 15.64
N VAL A 53 -13.01 -9.53 15.85
CA VAL A 53 -12.32 -10.19 14.72
C VAL A 53 -13.26 -11.18 14.01
N ILE A 54 -14.02 -11.99 14.76
CA ILE A 54 -15.02 -12.93 14.18
C ILE A 54 -16.04 -12.17 13.35
N GLU A 55 -16.54 -11.04 13.84
CA GLU A 55 -17.49 -10.16 13.16
C GLU A 55 -16.87 -9.35 12.02
N ARG A 56 -15.55 -9.44 11.85
CA ARG A 56 -14.80 -8.69 10.84
C ARG A 56 -14.91 -7.16 10.99
N LYS A 57 -15.18 -6.67 12.21
CA LYS A 57 -15.16 -5.24 12.58
C LYS A 57 -13.75 -4.73 12.78
N PHE A 58 -12.85 -5.59 13.27
CA PHE A 58 -11.41 -5.40 13.27
C PHE A 58 -10.74 -6.60 12.63
N ILE A 59 -9.86 -6.37 11.67
CA ILE A 59 -9.08 -7.44 11.02
C ILE A 59 -7.59 -7.14 11.20
N PRO A 60 -6.87 -8.00 11.95
CA PRO A 60 -5.41 -7.93 12.04
C PRO A 60 -4.75 -8.04 10.66
N GLY A 61 -3.60 -7.42 10.49
CA GLY A 61 -2.85 -7.49 9.24
C GLY A 61 -2.54 -8.92 8.80
N GLY A 62 -2.36 -9.13 7.51
CA GLY A 62 -2.17 -10.48 6.95
C GLY A 62 -1.03 -11.28 7.58
N ARG A 63 -0.01 -10.64 8.13
CA ARG A 63 1.07 -11.32 8.85
C ARG A 63 0.62 -11.93 10.16
N TYR A 64 -0.26 -11.24 10.92
CA TYR A 64 -0.88 -11.81 12.12
C TYR A 64 -1.65 -13.09 11.78
N LEU A 65 -2.49 -13.01 10.74
CA LEU A 65 -3.33 -14.14 10.33
C LEU A 65 -2.48 -15.35 9.89
N TYR A 66 -1.36 -15.08 9.21
CA TYR A 66 -0.47 -16.11 8.70
C TYR A 66 0.49 -16.67 9.77
N ALA A 67 1.22 -15.80 10.49
CA ALA A 67 2.39 -16.20 11.27
C ALA A 67 2.07 -16.58 12.72
N THR A 68 0.97 -16.10 13.30
CA THR A 68 0.63 -16.40 14.70
C THR A 68 0.46 -17.93 14.90
N GLY A 69 1.12 -18.44 15.93
CA GLY A 69 1.10 -19.87 16.26
C GLY A 69 2.10 -20.73 15.49
N ARG A 70 2.84 -20.16 14.52
CA ARG A 70 3.95 -20.88 13.85
C ARG A 70 5.22 -20.81 14.70
N PRO A 71 6.17 -21.75 14.52
CA PRO A 71 7.46 -21.73 15.27
C PRO A 71 8.21 -20.41 15.14
N TYR A 72 8.30 -19.84 13.92
CA TYR A 72 8.77 -18.47 13.69
C TYR A 72 7.55 -17.58 13.37
N HIS A 73 7.28 -16.62 14.24
CA HIS A 73 6.03 -15.88 14.23
C HIS A 73 6.22 -14.36 14.12
N GLN A 74 6.96 -13.92 13.12
CA GLN A 74 7.05 -12.49 12.78
C GLN A 74 5.69 -12.00 12.26
N VAL A 75 4.96 -11.25 13.10
CA VAL A 75 3.66 -10.67 12.76
C VAL A 75 3.77 -9.22 12.26
N ASN A 76 4.94 -8.60 12.33
CA ASN A 76 5.21 -7.29 11.75
C ASN A 76 5.22 -7.38 10.22
N ASN A 77 4.66 -6.38 9.57
CA ASN A 77 4.50 -6.37 8.11
C ASN A 77 5.68 -5.73 7.36
N CYS A 78 6.30 -4.71 7.95
CA CYS A 78 7.10 -3.74 7.21
C CYS A 78 8.35 -3.35 7.99
N LEU A 79 9.47 -3.26 7.29
CA LEU A 79 10.76 -2.84 7.81
C LEU A 79 11.21 -1.57 7.09
N LEU A 80 11.58 -0.55 7.86
CA LEU A 80 11.99 0.77 7.39
C LEU A 80 13.49 0.93 7.58
N MET A 81 14.21 1.21 6.47
CA MET A 81 15.67 1.15 6.43
C MET A 81 16.28 2.45 5.91
N ARG A 82 17.51 2.71 6.33
CA ARG A 82 18.39 3.72 5.73
C ARG A 82 19.68 3.06 5.29
N ALA A 83 20.08 3.33 4.05
CA ALA A 83 21.36 2.86 3.55
C ALA A 83 22.49 3.79 4.02
N GLU A 84 23.63 3.24 4.44
CA GLU A 84 24.80 4.00 4.85
C GLU A 84 25.83 4.11 3.72
N ASP A 85 26.46 5.29 3.60
CA ASP A 85 27.46 5.59 2.57
C ASP A 85 28.86 5.03 2.92
N SER A 86 28.95 3.73 3.07
CA SER A 86 30.21 3.01 3.27
C SER A 86 30.17 1.62 2.64
N ARG A 87 31.32 1.02 2.42
CA ARG A 87 31.44 -0.34 1.90
C ARG A 87 30.78 -1.34 2.84
N GLU A 88 31.06 -1.20 4.11
CA GLU A 88 30.48 -2.02 5.19
C GLU A 88 28.97 -1.80 5.30
N GLY A 89 28.53 -0.54 5.20
CA GLY A 89 27.10 -0.17 5.21
C GLY A 89 26.31 -0.76 4.06
N TRP A 90 26.88 -0.84 2.85
CA TRP A 90 26.22 -1.50 1.72
C TRP A 90 26.04 -3.00 1.94
N ALA A 91 27.10 -3.69 2.44
CA ALA A 91 27.03 -5.12 2.74
C ALA A 91 26.03 -5.43 3.87
N ASP A 92 26.08 -4.67 4.95
CA ASP A 92 25.15 -4.77 6.08
C ASP A 92 23.70 -4.52 5.64
N HIS A 93 23.46 -3.49 4.81
CA HIS A 93 22.15 -3.17 4.27
C HIS A 93 21.57 -4.33 3.45
N LEU A 94 22.34 -4.89 2.52
CA LEU A 94 21.90 -6.02 1.70
C LEU A 94 21.61 -7.26 2.55
N GLN A 95 22.44 -7.56 3.56
CA GLN A 95 22.21 -8.65 4.49
C GLN A 95 20.90 -8.45 5.26
N LYS A 96 20.70 -7.29 5.89
CA LYS A 96 19.50 -6.98 6.68
C LYS A 96 18.22 -7.00 5.85
N CYS A 97 18.25 -6.43 4.64
CA CYS A 97 17.13 -6.46 3.73
C CYS A 97 16.78 -7.91 3.33
N SER A 98 17.77 -8.72 3.00
CA SER A 98 17.55 -10.13 2.66
C SER A 98 16.93 -10.91 3.82
N MET A 99 17.45 -10.74 5.04
CA MET A 99 16.87 -11.36 6.25
C MET A 99 15.42 -10.91 6.48
N GLY A 100 15.14 -9.61 6.34
CA GLY A 100 13.78 -9.07 6.47
C GLY A 100 12.82 -9.66 5.43
N LEU A 101 13.23 -9.74 4.16
CA LEU A 101 12.41 -10.35 3.11
C LEU A 101 12.14 -11.84 3.39
N MET A 102 13.16 -12.62 3.72
CA MET A 102 13.02 -14.05 4.01
C MET A 102 12.05 -14.32 5.16
N THR A 103 12.00 -13.44 6.17
CA THR A 103 11.09 -13.57 7.31
C THR A 103 9.70 -12.98 7.08
N GLY A 104 9.48 -12.32 5.95
CA GLY A 104 8.17 -11.89 5.49
C GLY A 104 7.85 -10.40 5.60
N ALA A 105 8.85 -9.54 5.92
CA ALA A 105 8.68 -8.10 5.87
C ALA A 105 8.76 -7.56 4.44
N GLY A 106 7.97 -6.53 4.13
CA GLY A 106 8.23 -5.63 3.01
C GLY A 106 9.29 -4.61 3.44
N ILE A 107 10.18 -4.24 2.53
CA ILE A 107 11.31 -3.35 2.83
C ILE A 107 11.14 -2.01 2.13
N GLY A 108 11.32 -0.93 2.88
CA GLY A 108 11.51 0.38 2.27
C GLY A 108 12.81 1.02 2.72
N THR A 109 13.54 1.61 1.80
CA THR A 109 14.85 2.20 2.07
C THR A 109 14.96 3.64 1.57
N ASP A 110 15.40 4.53 2.45
CA ASP A 110 15.89 5.86 2.09
C ASP A 110 17.36 5.78 1.71
N TYR A 111 17.67 6.15 0.46
CA TYR A 111 19.02 6.12 -0.11
C TYR A 111 19.69 7.50 -0.16
N SER A 112 19.06 8.52 0.40
CA SER A 112 19.50 9.93 0.27
C SER A 112 20.87 10.22 0.93
N SER A 113 21.32 9.35 1.82
CA SER A 113 22.64 9.45 2.47
C SER A 113 23.80 8.96 1.61
N ILE A 114 23.53 8.19 0.55
CA ILE A 114 24.56 7.64 -0.33
C ILE A 114 25.11 8.74 -1.22
N ARG A 115 26.45 8.84 -1.31
CA ARG A 115 27.12 9.81 -2.20
C ARG A 115 26.75 9.58 -3.66
N SER A 116 26.68 10.65 -4.44
CA SER A 116 26.36 10.59 -5.85
C SER A 116 27.41 9.85 -6.68
N GLU A 117 26.97 9.34 -7.81
CA GLU A 117 27.84 8.77 -8.85
C GLU A 117 28.96 9.73 -9.25
N GLY A 118 30.14 9.20 -9.55
CA GLY A 118 31.32 9.97 -9.95
C GLY A 118 32.08 10.66 -8.80
N LYS A 119 31.60 10.56 -7.55
CA LYS A 119 32.38 11.07 -6.40
C LYS A 119 33.58 10.18 -6.11
N LEU A 120 34.76 10.82 -5.86
CA LEU A 120 36.01 10.13 -5.58
C LEU A 120 35.93 9.29 -4.30
N ILE A 121 36.38 8.04 -4.37
CA ILE A 121 36.54 7.15 -3.23
C ILE A 121 37.99 7.26 -2.73
N ARG A 122 38.22 8.02 -1.66
CA ARG A 122 39.58 8.38 -1.19
C ARG A 122 40.43 7.17 -0.76
N LYS A 123 39.83 6.13 -0.16
CA LYS A 123 40.59 4.98 0.39
C LYS A 123 41.05 3.97 -0.67
N THR A 124 40.24 3.73 -1.69
CA THR A 124 40.49 2.70 -2.69
C THR A 124 40.88 3.28 -4.05
N GLY A 125 40.75 4.59 -4.23
CA GLY A 125 40.80 5.24 -5.54
C GLY A 125 39.56 4.91 -6.38
N GLY A 126 39.40 5.56 -7.53
CA GLY A 126 38.22 5.36 -8.38
C GLY A 126 37.01 6.17 -7.96
N PHE A 127 35.84 5.84 -8.51
CA PHE A 127 34.64 6.65 -8.39
C PHE A 127 33.46 5.84 -7.85
N ALA A 128 32.58 6.51 -7.11
CA ALA A 128 31.34 5.93 -6.57
C ALA A 128 30.34 5.66 -7.71
N THR A 129 29.55 4.63 -7.56
CA THR A 129 28.48 4.23 -8.50
C THR A 129 27.12 4.84 -8.17
N GLY A 130 27.03 5.54 -7.02
CA GLY A 130 25.82 6.24 -6.58
C GLY A 130 24.70 5.35 -6.01
N PRO A 131 23.62 5.96 -5.51
CA PRO A 131 22.51 5.26 -4.86
C PRO A 131 21.75 4.34 -5.83
N CYS A 132 21.62 4.73 -7.10
CA CYS A 132 20.87 3.95 -8.09
C CYS A 132 21.46 2.54 -8.31
N ALA A 133 22.78 2.38 -8.16
CA ALA A 133 23.42 1.08 -8.25
C ALA A 133 23.05 0.17 -7.08
N LEU A 134 23.05 0.68 -5.84
CA LEU A 134 22.64 -0.09 -4.66
C LEU A 134 21.15 -0.46 -4.73
N MET A 135 20.30 0.46 -5.18
CA MET A 135 18.86 0.20 -5.41
C MET A 135 18.66 -0.97 -6.38
N GLN A 136 19.42 -1.00 -7.49
CA GLN A 136 19.32 -2.08 -8.47
C GLN A 136 19.80 -3.42 -7.91
N ILE A 137 20.86 -3.44 -7.11
CA ILE A 137 21.35 -4.67 -6.45
C ILE A 137 20.24 -5.23 -5.54
N LEU A 138 19.60 -4.39 -4.76
CA LEU A 138 18.50 -4.84 -3.89
C LEU A 138 17.26 -5.27 -4.67
N ASN A 139 16.94 -4.59 -5.78
CA ASN A 139 15.88 -4.99 -6.68
C ASN A 139 16.10 -6.42 -7.21
N GLU A 140 17.31 -6.75 -7.64
CA GLU A 140 17.64 -8.10 -8.10
C GLU A 140 17.62 -9.12 -6.95
N ALA A 141 18.14 -8.79 -5.78
CA ALA A 141 17.99 -9.65 -4.61
C ALA A 141 16.52 -9.95 -4.30
N GLY A 142 15.65 -8.92 -4.33
CA GLY A 142 14.21 -9.05 -4.13
C GLY A 142 13.51 -9.90 -5.20
N ARG A 143 14.03 -9.94 -6.43
CA ARG A 143 13.49 -10.78 -7.51
C ARG A 143 13.55 -12.27 -7.17
N PHE A 144 14.61 -12.71 -6.50
CA PHE A 144 14.86 -14.11 -6.20
C PHE A 144 14.52 -14.52 -4.76
N ILE A 145 14.18 -13.57 -3.90
CA ILE A 145 13.76 -13.86 -2.52
C ILE A 145 12.22 -13.80 -2.44
N MET A 146 11.60 -14.93 -2.11
CA MET A 146 10.17 -14.98 -1.82
C MET A 146 9.92 -14.47 -0.40
N GLN A 147 9.13 -13.40 -0.27
CA GLN A 147 8.75 -12.80 1.01
C GLN A 147 8.02 -13.81 1.91
N GLY A 148 8.70 -14.23 2.99
CA GLY A 148 8.16 -15.26 3.90
C GLY A 148 7.81 -16.58 3.20
N GLY A 149 8.49 -16.91 2.09
CA GLY A 149 8.29 -18.16 1.34
C GLY A 149 7.02 -18.26 0.49
N SER A 150 6.16 -17.23 0.47
CA SER A 150 4.84 -17.35 -0.17
C SER A 150 4.39 -16.14 -1.02
N ARG A 151 5.14 -15.05 -0.99
CA ARG A 151 4.81 -13.80 -1.71
C ARG A 151 6.02 -13.29 -2.49
N ARG A 152 5.78 -12.54 -3.54
CA ARG A 152 6.83 -11.73 -4.18
C ARG A 152 7.31 -10.68 -3.20
N SER A 153 8.59 -10.32 -3.25
CA SER A 153 9.16 -9.24 -2.46
C SER A 153 8.46 -7.92 -2.74
N ALA A 154 8.29 -7.14 -1.71
CA ALA A 154 7.79 -5.78 -1.80
C ALA A 154 8.89 -4.82 -1.36
N LEU A 155 9.34 -3.97 -2.27
CA LEU A 155 10.43 -3.03 -2.07
C LEU A 155 9.99 -1.60 -2.39
N TRP A 156 10.56 -0.64 -1.66
CA TRP A 156 10.46 0.78 -1.96
C TRP A 156 11.84 1.44 -1.84
N ALA A 157 12.12 2.38 -2.73
CA ALA A 157 13.31 3.20 -2.71
C ALA A 157 12.93 4.69 -2.76
N GLY A 158 13.44 5.46 -1.81
CA GLY A 158 13.30 6.91 -1.77
C GLY A 158 14.62 7.62 -2.01
N LEU A 159 14.56 8.75 -2.73
CA LEU A 159 15.69 9.65 -2.93
C LEU A 159 15.26 11.10 -2.75
N LYS A 160 16.04 11.87 -1.97
CA LYS A 160 15.76 13.28 -1.73
C LYS A 160 15.81 14.07 -3.04
N TRP A 161 14.88 14.99 -3.23
CA TRP A 161 14.75 15.85 -4.41
C TRP A 161 16.04 16.61 -4.77
N SER A 162 16.86 16.98 -3.76
CA SER A 162 18.12 17.74 -3.95
C SER A 162 19.35 16.86 -4.15
N HIS A 163 19.20 15.53 -4.23
CA HIS A 163 20.32 14.63 -4.47
C HIS A 163 20.87 14.81 -5.90
N SER A 164 22.21 14.78 -6.06
CA SER A 164 22.83 15.02 -7.37
C SER A 164 22.40 13.99 -8.44
N ASP A 165 22.04 12.76 -8.04
CA ASP A 165 21.58 11.69 -8.94
C ASP A 165 20.07 11.68 -9.14
N ILE A 166 19.34 12.72 -8.71
CA ILE A 166 17.88 12.73 -8.72
C ILE A 166 17.30 12.56 -10.13
N GLN A 167 17.90 13.17 -11.15
CA GLN A 167 17.43 13.03 -12.52
C GLN A 167 17.61 11.60 -13.04
N LYS A 168 18.76 10.96 -12.75
CA LYS A 168 18.96 9.54 -13.05
C LYS A 168 17.92 8.66 -12.38
N PHE A 169 17.61 8.94 -11.10
CA PHE A 169 16.60 8.22 -10.33
C PHE A 169 15.20 8.35 -10.93
N ILE A 170 14.77 9.56 -11.30
CA ILE A 170 13.46 9.81 -11.89
C ILE A 170 13.27 8.99 -13.19
N HIS A 171 14.34 8.78 -13.95
CA HIS A 171 14.31 8.10 -15.23
C HIS A 171 14.67 6.60 -15.18
N MET A 172 14.90 6.01 -14.00
CA MET A 172 15.30 4.61 -13.87
C MET A 172 14.34 3.60 -14.51
N LYS A 173 13.06 3.94 -14.60
CA LYS A 173 12.01 3.08 -15.20
C LYS A 173 11.65 3.49 -16.64
N ASP A 174 12.45 4.30 -17.28
CA ASP A 174 12.31 4.62 -18.70
C ASP A 174 12.84 3.48 -19.58
N TRP A 175 12.15 2.36 -19.53
CA TRP A 175 12.53 1.20 -20.32
C TRP A 175 12.35 1.48 -21.80
N ILE A 176 13.31 1.01 -22.61
CA ILE A 176 13.22 1.05 -24.07
C ILE A 176 12.03 0.20 -24.56
N PRO A 177 11.49 0.49 -25.76
CA PRO A 177 10.32 -0.23 -26.28
C PRO A 177 10.48 -1.75 -26.32
N GLU A 178 11.67 -2.26 -26.60
CA GLU A 178 12.00 -3.68 -26.66
C GLU A 178 11.82 -4.34 -25.28
N VAL A 179 12.33 -3.70 -24.22
CA VAL A 179 12.18 -4.19 -22.84
C VAL A 179 10.71 -4.18 -22.41
N ARG A 180 9.96 -3.12 -22.77
CA ARG A 180 8.51 -3.06 -22.52
C ARG A 180 7.77 -4.19 -23.22
N ALA A 181 8.06 -4.44 -24.50
CA ALA A 181 7.44 -5.54 -25.25
C ALA A 181 7.74 -6.92 -24.65
N LEU A 182 8.96 -7.13 -24.14
CA LEU A 182 9.33 -8.37 -23.45
C LEU A 182 8.62 -8.50 -22.11
N LYS A 183 8.52 -7.43 -21.33
CA LYS A 183 7.73 -7.41 -20.06
C LYS A 183 6.25 -7.70 -20.29
N ALA A 184 5.66 -7.20 -21.39
CA ALA A 184 4.26 -7.47 -21.73
C ALA A 184 4.01 -8.96 -22.04
N ARG A 185 4.99 -9.64 -22.63
CA ARG A 185 4.94 -11.09 -22.92
C ARG A 185 5.25 -11.94 -21.70
N ASP A 186 6.24 -11.54 -20.91
CA ASP A 186 6.66 -12.23 -19.69
C ASP A 186 6.83 -11.22 -18.56
N PHE A 187 5.88 -11.22 -17.65
CA PHE A 187 5.91 -10.36 -16.44
C PHE A 187 7.21 -10.53 -15.63
N ASN A 188 7.85 -11.71 -15.68
CA ASN A 188 9.08 -11.98 -14.94
C ASN A 188 10.35 -11.58 -15.71
N PHE A 189 10.22 -11.14 -16.99
CA PHE A 189 11.38 -10.63 -17.73
C PHE A 189 12.05 -9.49 -16.95
N PRO A 190 13.38 -9.52 -16.72
CA PRO A 190 14.06 -8.54 -15.89
C PRO A 190 14.09 -7.16 -16.55
N ALA A 191 13.76 -6.14 -15.79
CA ALA A 191 13.92 -4.74 -16.19
C ALA A 191 14.39 -3.90 -14.98
N THR A 192 14.98 -2.74 -15.27
CA THR A 192 15.51 -1.86 -14.23
C THR A 192 14.43 -1.45 -13.24
N MET A 193 14.63 -1.72 -11.95
CA MET A 193 13.75 -1.36 -10.84
C MET A 193 12.31 -1.87 -10.96
N ASP A 194 12.06 -2.94 -11.69
CA ASP A 194 10.72 -3.46 -11.95
C ASP A 194 10.04 -4.11 -10.72
N GLY A 195 10.82 -4.51 -9.73
CA GLY A 195 10.35 -5.06 -8.44
C GLY A 195 10.29 -4.05 -7.29
N THR A 196 10.65 -2.78 -7.53
CA THR A 196 10.80 -1.76 -6.48
C THR A 196 9.98 -0.53 -6.82
N ASN A 197 9.10 -0.09 -5.90
CA ASN A 197 8.41 1.20 -6.01
C ASN A 197 9.40 2.33 -5.73
N ILE A 198 9.31 3.45 -6.43
CA ILE A 198 10.23 4.58 -6.30
C ILE A 198 9.48 5.88 -6.02
N SER A 199 10.04 6.72 -5.12
CA SER A 199 9.48 8.03 -4.81
C SER A 199 10.54 9.10 -4.60
N VAL A 200 10.27 10.30 -5.10
CA VAL A 200 11.04 11.50 -4.79
C VAL A 200 10.59 12.02 -3.41
N GLN A 201 11.55 12.23 -2.51
CA GLN A 201 11.29 12.71 -1.15
C GLN A 201 11.35 14.24 -1.11
N LEU A 202 10.27 14.87 -0.65
CA LEU A 202 10.11 16.31 -0.52
C LEU A 202 10.14 16.72 0.95
N ASP A 203 10.76 17.85 1.23
CA ASP A 203 10.85 18.46 2.55
C ASP A 203 10.50 19.96 2.53
N ASP A 204 10.61 20.65 3.66
CA ASP A 204 10.32 22.10 3.76
C ASP A 204 11.20 22.93 2.81
N ASP A 205 12.47 22.51 2.60
CA ASP A 205 13.39 23.19 1.69
C ASP A 205 12.92 23.09 0.23
N PHE A 206 12.30 21.97 -0.16
CA PHE A 206 11.71 21.82 -1.48
C PHE A 206 10.64 22.87 -1.75
N PHE A 207 9.65 23.02 -0.85
CA PHE A 207 8.57 23.98 -1.03
C PHE A 207 9.07 25.43 -1.01
N THR A 208 10.11 25.70 -0.25
CA THR A 208 10.77 27.03 -0.25
C THR A 208 11.50 27.29 -1.58
N ALA A 209 12.19 26.27 -2.12
CA ALA A 209 12.94 26.37 -3.36
C ALA A 209 12.02 26.40 -4.59
N PHE A 210 10.90 25.67 -4.56
CA PHE A 210 9.95 25.57 -5.66
C PHE A 210 9.34 26.93 -6.08
N ASN A 211 9.21 27.85 -5.12
CA ASN A 211 8.71 29.20 -5.38
C ASN A 211 9.71 30.12 -6.10
N LYS A 212 10.94 29.65 -6.37
CA LYS A 212 11.96 30.39 -7.11
C LYS A 212 11.99 29.91 -8.55
N GLU A 213 11.92 30.82 -9.48
CA GLU A 213 11.96 30.56 -10.92
C GLU A 213 13.23 29.76 -11.30
N ASP A 214 13.11 28.83 -12.24
CA ASP A 214 14.17 27.94 -12.74
C ASP A 214 14.93 27.14 -11.65
N SER A 215 14.32 26.93 -10.50
CA SER A 215 14.94 26.19 -9.42
C SER A 215 15.07 24.69 -9.74
N LEU A 216 16.06 24.03 -9.11
CA LEU A 216 16.16 22.57 -9.16
C LEU A 216 14.87 21.90 -8.68
N ALA A 217 14.20 22.45 -7.67
CA ALA A 217 12.95 21.94 -7.13
C ALA A 217 11.85 21.95 -8.19
N GLU A 218 11.74 23.03 -8.95
CA GLU A 218 10.77 23.13 -10.04
C GLU A 218 11.06 22.11 -11.14
N GLN A 219 12.32 22.00 -11.59
CA GLN A 219 12.73 21.03 -12.60
C GLN A 219 12.46 19.58 -12.17
N VAL A 220 12.80 19.23 -10.93
CA VAL A 220 12.54 17.89 -10.34
C VAL A 220 11.04 17.62 -10.27
N TYR A 221 10.26 18.60 -9.85
CA TYR A 221 8.81 18.47 -9.74
C TYR A 221 8.18 18.12 -11.08
N TRP A 222 8.41 18.94 -12.10
CA TRP A 222 7.78 18.75 -13.40
C TRP A 222 8.27 17.50 -14.12
N SER A 223 9.56 17.17 -13.99
CA SER A 223 10.11 15.89 -14.49
C SER A 223 9.41 14.69 -13.82
N THR A 224 9.23 14.73 -12.50
CA THR A 224 8.56 13.66 -11.75
C THR A 224 7.09 13.53 -12.14
N VAL A 225 6.36 14.65 -12.21
CA VAL A 225 4.93 14.66 -12.61
C VAL A 225 4.76 14.08 -14.01
N GLU A 226 5.54 14.53 -14.98
CA GLU A 226 5.45 14.00 -16.36
C GLU A 226 5.72 12.50 -16.39
N ARG A 227 6.75 12.01 -15.68
CA ARG A 227 7.06 10.58 -15.61
C ARG A 227 5.97 9.78 -14.95
N GLY A 228 5.49 10.24 -13.79
CA GLY A 228 4.37 9.60 -13.07
C GLY A 228 3.12 9.47 -13.94
N LEU A 229 2.74 10.52 -14.67
CA LEU A 229 1.61 10.51 -15.60
C LEU A 229 1.81 9.55 -16.78
N LYS A 230 3.04 9.33 -17.21
CA LYS A 230 3.37 8.48 -18.36
C LYS A 230 3.60 7.02 -17.99
N THR A 231 4.28 6.75 -16.88
CA THR A 231 4.78 5.42 -16.53
C THR A 231 4.26 4.89 -15.19
N GLY A 232 3.52 5.69 -14.42
CA GLY A 232 3.01 5.36 -13.09
C GLY A 232 4.00 5.64 -11.96
N GLU A 233 5.27 5.92 -12.24
CA GLU A 233 6.33 6.20 -11.25
C GLU A 233 7.47 7.04 -11.86
N PRO A 234 8.21 7.80 -11.01
CA PRO A 234 8.04 7.97 -9.57
C PRO A 234 6.90 8.91 -9.19
N TRP A 235 6.51 8.87 -7.89
CA TRP A 235 5.69 9.90 -7.28
C TRP A 235 6.40 10.50 -6.06
N PHE A 236 5.66 11.09 -5.12
CA PHE A 236 6.23 11.86 -4.03
C PHE A 236 5.94 11.25 -2.66
N THR A 237 6.92 11.33 -1.76
CA THR A 237 6.71 11.30 -0.31
C THR A 237 7.07 12.67 0.26
N VAL A 238 6.36 13.07 1.33
CA VAL A 238 6.46 14.43 1.88
C VAL A 238 6.74 14.36 3.37
N ASP A 239 7.82 15.03 3.80
CA ASP A 239 8.33 15.03 5.16
C ASP A 239 8.59 16.47 5.64
N CYS A 240 7.52 17.19 5.97
CA CYS A 240 7.53 18.59 6.33
C CYS A 240 7.15 18.86 7.78
N GLY A 241 7.53 20.01 8.30
CA GLY A 241 7.17 20.52 9.61
C GLY A 241 7.59 19.56 10.73
N LYS A 242 6.65 19.17 11.59
CA LYS A 242 6.90 18.22 12.70
C LYS A 242 7.38 16.84 12.25
N ASN A 243 7.15 16.48 11.01
CA ASN A 243 7.49 15.17 10.43
C ASN A 243 8.81 15.16 9.63
N LYS A 244 9.55 16.27 9.58
CA LYS A 244 10.73 16.47 8.71
C LYS A 244 11.86 15.43 8.85
N HIS A 245 11.90 14.71 9.97
CA HIS A 245 12.92 13.67 10.21
C HIS A 245 12.47 12.26 9.89
N GLU A 246 11.18 12.07 9.56
CA GLU A 246 10.60 10.75 9.33
C GLU A 246 10.64 10.36 7.85
N THR A 247 11.83 10.35 7.27
CA THR A 247 12.05 10.11 5.84
C THR A 247 11.92 8.66 5.42
N LEU A 248 11.98 7.73 6.39
CA LEU A 248 11.88 6.30 6.11
C LEU A 248 10.43 5.90 5.84
N ARG A 249 10.25 5.04 4.84
CA ARG A 249 8.96 4.46 4.45
C ARG A 249 9.07 2.95 4.36
N ASN A 250 7.93 2.27 4.46
CA ASN A 250 7.80 0.87 4.08
C ASN A 250 7.49 0.72 2.58
N ALA A 251 7.37 -0.52 2.12
CA ALA A 251 7.15 -0.83 0.71
C ALA A 251 5.90 -0.18 0.09
N CYS A 252 4.85 0.06 0.89
CA CYS A 252 3.59 0.68 0.46
C CYS A 252 3.45 2.15 0.90
N THR A 253 4.49 2.72 1.53
CA THR A 253 4.65 4.13 1.94
C THR A 253 3.70 4.64 3.02
N GLU A 254 2.81 3.82 3.59
CA GLU A 254 1.91 4.26 4.66
C GLU A 254 2.60 4.44 6.02
N LEU A 255 3.73 3.78 6.27
CA LEU A 255 4.47 3.90 7.52
C LEU A 255 5.62 4.88 7.39
N THR A 256 5.91 5.61 8.46
CA THR A 256 6.98 6.63 8.51
C THR A 256 7.82 6.43 9.76
N SER A 257 9.14 6.62 9.66
CA SER A 257 10.06 6.61 10.80
C SER A 257 11.28 7.50 10.57
N ALA A 258 11.90 7.92 11.67
CA ALA A 258 13.22 8.54 11.69
C ALA A 258 14.33 7.50 11.97
N ASP A 259 13.98 6.38 12.59
CA ASP A 259 14.93 5.38 13.09
C ASP A 259 15.12 4.24 12.06
N ASP A 260 16.37 3.99 11.68
CA ASP A 260 16.73 2.85 10.84
C ASP A 260 16.46 1.52 11.55
N SER A 261 15.97 0.55 10.79
CA SER A 261 15.55 -0.77 11.28
C SER A 261 14.26 -0.74 12.14
N ASP A 262 13.41 0.27 11.93
CA ASP A 262 12.11 0.32 12.58
C ASP A 262 11.12 -0.63 11.90
N ILE A 263 10.15 -1.11 12.66
CA ILE A 263 9.17 -2.09 12.21
C ILE A 263 7.79 -1.75 12.80
N CYS A 264 6.72 -2.14 12.10
CA CYS A 264 5.37 -1.75 12.50
C CYS A 264 4.39 -2.91 12.44
N ASN A 265 3.44 -2.89 13.38
CA ASN A 265 2.31 -3.79 13.44
C ASN A 265 1.08 -3.15 12.83
N ILE A 266 0.42 -3.85 11.91
CA ILE A 266 -0.69 -3.32 11.12
C ILE A 266 -1.98 -4.11 11.39
N GLY A 267 -3.10 -3.39 11.44
CA GLY A 267 -4.46 -3.93 11.44
C GLY A 267 -5.42 -2.87 10.92
N SER A 268 -6.66 -3.22 10.64
CA SER A 268 -7.65 -2.28 10.10
C SER A 268 -9.03 -2.47 10.70
N ILE A 269 -9.69 -1.37 11.04
CA ILE A 269 -11.11 -1.34 11.39
C ILE A 269 -11.92 -1.29 10.10
N HIS A 270 -12.94 -2.11 10.01
CA HIS A 270 -13.88 -2.14 8.90
C HIS A 270 -15.05 -1.19 9.18
N LEU A 271 -14.95 0.04 8.71
CA LEU A 271 -15.85 1.12 9.07
C LEU A 271 -17.32 0.82 8.72
N ALA A 272 -17.58 0.21 7.57
CA ALA A 272 -18.94 -0.11 7.14
C ALA A 272 -19.65 -1.18 8.01
N ARG A 273 -18.93 -1.84 8.92
CA ARG A 273 -19.51 -2.77 9.91
C ARG A 273 -19.70 -2.16 11.29
N ILE A 274 -19.30 -0.93 11.48
CA ILE A 274 -19.49 -0.20 12.74
C ILE A 274 -20.86 0.43 12.73
N THR A 275 -21.66 0.13 13.75
CA THR A 275 -23.07 0.56 13.84
C THR A 275 -23.22 2.01 14.28
N ASP A 276 -22.35 2.45 15.20
CA ASP A 276 -22.42 3.79 15.79
C ASP A 276 -21.06 4.23 16.38
N LEU A 277 -21.01 5.44 16.91
CA LEU A 277 -19.80 6.04 17.45
C LEU A 277 -19.33 5.35 18.75
N GLU A 278 -20.22 4.78 19.55
CA GLU A 278 -19.84 4.06 20.78
C GLU A 278 -19.20 2.72 20.44
N GLU A 279 -19.73 2.02 19.43
CA GLU A 279 -19.08 0.82 18.92
C GLU A 279 -17.71 1.13 18.31
N MET A 280 -17.56 2.26 17.60
CA MET A 280 -16.26 2.70 17.10
C MET A 280 -15.23 2.85 18.21
N LYS A 281 -15.60 3.48 19.32
CA LYS A 281 -14.73 3.60 20.52
C LYS A 281 -14.38 2.23 21.11
N SER A 282 -15.35 1.34 21.19
CA SER A 282 -15.17 -0.01 21.74
C SER A 282 -14.23 -0.86 20.88
N VAL A 283 -14.42 -0.83 19.56
CA VAL A 283 -13.54 -1.54 18.61
C VAL A 283 -12.12 -0.96 18.64
N LEU A 284 -11.98 0.37 18.73
CA LEU A 284 -10.68 1.04 18.87
C LEU A 284 -9.97 0.61 20.17
N GLY A 285 -10.73 0.53 21.28
CA GLY A 285 -10.26 0.06 22.59
C GLY A 285 -9.80 -1.40 22.61
N CYS A 286 -10.18 -2.20 21.61
CA CYS A 286 -9.69 -3.57 21.40
C CYS A 286 -8.56 -3.66 20.38
N ALA A 287 -8.64 -2.90 19.28
CA ALA A 287 -7.68 -2.97 18.19
C ALA A 287 -6.29 -2.44 18.58
N ILE A 288 -6.24 -1.33 19.31
CA ILE A 288 -4.97 -0.71 19.73
C ILE A 288 -4.19 -1.59 20.70
N PRO A 289 -4.77 -2.08 21.83
CA PRO A 289 -4.03 -2.96 22.73
C PRO A 289 -3.62 -4.28 22.05
N PHE A 290 -4.44 -4.82 21.12
CA PHE A 290 -4.05 -5.98 20.35
C PHE A 290 -2.78 -5.73 19.51
N LEU A 291 -2.71 -4.61 18.80
CA LEU A 291 -1.52 -4.26 18.02
C LEU A 291 -0.32 -3.99 18.93
N LEU A 292 -0.52 -3.35 20.08
CA LEU A 292 0.54 -3.12 21.07
C LEU A 292 1.09 -4.45 21.62
N ALA A 293 0.23 -5.40 22.01
CA ALA A 293 0.62 -6.74 22.41
C ALA A 293 1.43 -7.46 21.32
N GLY A 294 1.04 -7.27 20.05
CA GLY A 294 1.77 -7.80 18.91
C GLY A 294 3.20 -7.29 18.80
N THR A 295 3.53 -6.09 19.31
CA THR A 295 4.91 -5.60 19.37
C THR A 295 5.77 -6.35 20.39
N VAL A 296 5.15 -6.99 21.36
CA VAL A 296 5.84 -7.86 22.34
C VAL A 296 5.94 -9.29 21.80
N TYR A 297 4.85 -9.78 21.20
CA TYR A 297 4.72 -11.15 20.71
C TYR A 297 5.64 -11.48 19.53
N SER A 298 5.84 -10.56 18.60
CA SER A 298 6.46 -10.84 17.29
C SER A 298 7.94 -11.22 17.38
N ASP A 299 8.37 -12.26 16.65
CA ASP A 299 9.76 -12.39 16.28
C ASP A 299 10.22 -11.26 15.37
N VAL A 300 11.53 -11.05 15.28
CA VAL A 300 12.15 -10.02 14.43
C VAL A 300 13.34 -10.60 13.67
N PRO A 301 13.70 -10.03 12.49
CA PRO A 301 14.73 -10.61 11.64
C PRO A 301 16.16 -10.47 12.20
N TYR A 302 16.45 -9.48 13.04
CA TYR A 302 17.76 -9.25 13.66
C TYR A 302 17.67 -8.29 14.86
N ALA A 303 18.68 -8.30 15.73
CA ALA A 303 18.67 -7.64 17.05
C ALA A 303 18.39 -6.14 17.03
N LYS A 304 18.91 -5.37 16.03
CA LYS A 304 18.65 -3.92 15.94
C LYS A 304 17.15 -3.63 15.80
N VAL A 305 16.42 -4.46 15.06
CA VAL A 305 14.95 -4.31 14.93
C VAL A 305 14.28 -4.45 16.28
N ASP A 306 14.72 -5.39 17.12
CA ASP A 306 14.16 -5.55 18.46
C ASP A 306 14.38 -4.33 19.35
N THR A 307 15.60 -3.80 19.33
CA THR A 307 15.95 -2.58 20.06
C THR A 307 15.05 -1.39 19.65
N ILE A 308 14.92 -1.16 18.35
CA ILE A 308 14.12 -0.02 17.83
C ILE A 308 12.62 -0.26 18.05
N ARG A 309 12.13 -1.47 17.81
CA ARG A 309 10.74 -1.84 18.10
C ARG A 309 10.39 -1.61 19.57
N THR A 310 11.25 -2.04 20.48
CA THR A 310 11.03 -1.87 21.93
C THR A 310 11.02 -0.40 22.33
N LYS A 311 11.87 0.43 21.72
CA LYS A 311 11.88 1.88 21.91
C LYS A 311 10.60 2.55 21.39
N ASN A 312 10.21 2.23 20.16
CA ASN A 312 9.21 3.00 19.39
C ASN A 312 7.78 2.42 19.48
N ARG A 313 7.63 1.10 19.69
CA ARG A 313 6.33 0.42 19.73
C ARG A 313 5.36 0.88 18.63
N ARG A 314 5.88 1.14 17.44
CA ARG A 314 5.14 1.75 16.33
C ARG A 314 3.96 0.89 15.89
N LEU A 315 2.77 1.50 15.80
CA LEU A 315 1.54 0.87 15.39
C LEU A 315 1.01 1.51 14.12
N GLY A 316 0.31 0.74 13.30
CA GLY A 316 -0.35 1.17 12.08
C GLY A 316 -1.79 0.68 12.05
N LEU A 317 -2.63 1.16 12.97
CA LEU A 317 -4.07 0.91 12.86
C LEU A 317 -4.61 1.72 11.69
N GLY A 318 -5.25 1.03 10.74
CA GLY A 318 -5.89 1.64 9.58
C GLY A 318 -7.41 1.53 9.61
N LEU A 319 -8.01 2.09 8.56
CA LEU A 319 -9.43 1.96 8.25
C LEU A 319 -9.57 1.28 6.89
N MET A 320 -10.64 0.54 6.68
CA MET A 320 -11.10 0.02 5.40
C MET A 320 -12.63 0.07 5.36
N GLY A 321 -13.23 -0.07 4.19
CA GLY A 321 -14.68 0.01 4.03
C GLY A 321 -15.23 1.44 4.09
N ILE A 322 -14.39 2.46 3.87
CA ILE A 322 -14.82 3.86 3.91
C ILE A 322 -15.76 4.17 2.75
N HIS A 323 -15.42 3.76 1.51
CA HIS A 323 -16.33 4.00 0.38
C HIS A 323 -17.63 3.22 0.51
N GLU A 324 -17.57 1.97 0.99
CA GLU A 324 -18.77 1.20 1.31
C GLU A 324 -19.64 1.92 2.35
N TRP A 325 -19.03 2.45 3.42
CA TRP A 325 -19.74 3.22 4.43
C TRP A 325 -20.45 4.44 3.83
N LEU A 326 -19.77 5.20 2.97
CA LEU A 326 -20.35 6.35 2.26
C LEU A 326 -21.56 5.92 1.42
N LEU A 327 -21.45 4.86 0.64
CA LEU A 327 -22.53 4.36 -0.23
C LEU A 327 -23.75 3.89 0.56
N VAL A 328 -23.55 3.15 1.66
CA VAL A 328 -24.65 2.69 2.53
C VAL A 328 -25.39 3.86 3.16
N HIS A 329 -24.70 4.97 3.41
CA HIS A 329 -25.31 6.19 3.95
C HIS A 329 -25.82 7.17 2.87
N GLY A 330 -25.86 6.73 1.59
CA GLY A 330 -26.34 7.57 0.48
C GLY A 330 -25.44 8.77 0.18
N LYS A 331 -24.15 8.65 0.47
CA LYS A 331 -23.16 9.72 0.33
C LYS A 331 -22.25 9.48 -0.86
N LYS A 332 -21.79 10.56 -1.47
CA LYS A 332 -20.77 10.52 -2.54
C LYS A 332 -19.38 10.30 -1.95
N TYR A 333 -18.48 9.75 -2.77
CA TYR A 333 -17.07 9.63 -2.39
C TYR A 333 -16.44 11.01 -2.16
N GLY A 334 -15.96 11.28 -0.96
CA GLY A 334 -15.34 12.56 -0.61
C GLY A 334 -15.44 12.89 0.87
N VAL A 335 -15.15 14.17 1.18
CA VAL A 335 -15.25 14.72 2.56
C VAL A 335 -16.71 14.75 3.01
N ASP A 336 -16.95 14.25 4.21
CA ASP A 336 -18.29 14.17 4.79
C ASP A 336 -18.24 14.41 6.31
N ALA A 337 -19.15 15.24 6.82
CA ALA A 337 -19.17 15.64 8.23
C ALA A 337 -19.58 14.52 9.21
N ASP A 338 -20.34 13.52 8.75
CA ASP A 338 -20.67 12.37 9.60
C ASP A 338 -19.50 11.39 9.65
N LEU A 339 -18.77 11.22 8.52
CA LEU A 339 -17.52 10.47 8.50
C LEU A 339 -16.48 11.08 9.45
N ASP A 340 -16.40 12.40 9.52
CA ASP A 340 -15.46 13.11 10.41
C ASP A 340 -15.64 12.72 11.87
N LYS A 341 -16.86 12.48 12.35
CA LYS A 341 -17.12 12.02 13.72
C LYS A 341 -16.42 10.67 14.03
N TYR A 342 -16.38 9.76 13.04
CA TYR A 342 -15.65 8.49 13.16
C TYR A 342 -14.14 8.69 13.08
N LEU A 343 -13.67 9.60 12.23
CA LEU A 343 -12.25 9.95 12.11
C LEU A 343 -11.73 10.65 13.38
N GLU A 344 -12.54 11.46 14.06
CA GLU A 344 -12.21 12.07 15.35
C GLU A 344 -12.01 11.00 16.44
N ILE A 345 -12.91 10.00 16.52
CA ILE A 345 -12.73 8.86 17.43
C ILE A 345 -11.47 8.08 17.05
N TYR A 346 -11.26 7.80 15.77
CA TYR A 346 -10.05 7.12 15.30
C TYR A 346 -8.78 7.85 15.74
N ALA A 347 -8.78 9.18 15.75
CA ALA A 347 -7.64 9.99 16.21
C ALA A 347 -7.32 9.81 17.71
N THR A 348 -8.26 9.38 18.54
CA THR A 348 -8.02 9.11 19.98
C THR A 348 -7.17 7.86 20.24
N SER A 349 -6.85 7.08 19.20
CA SER A 349 -6.00 5.87 19.30
C SER A 349 -4.67 6.10 20.02
N THR A 350 -4.11 7.31 19.93
CA THR A 350 -2.86 7.68 20.60
C THR A 350 -3.01 7.65 22.13
N ASP A 351 -4.13 8.11 22.64
CA ASP A 351 -4.38 8.15 24.09
C ASP A 351 -4.69 6.74 24.62
N VAL A 352 -5.47 5.96 23.87
CA VAL A 352 -5.69 4.53 24.16
C VAL A 352 -4.36 3.77 24.20
N ALA A 353 -3.48 4.01 23.23
CA ALA A 353 -2.17 3.35 23.18
C ALA A 353 -1.28 3.71 24.37
N LYS A 354 -1.25 4.99 24.78
CA LYS A 354 -0.50 5.45 25.95
C LYS A 354 -1.02 4.83 27.24
N GLN A 355 -2.35 4.73 27.38
CA GLN A 355 -2.97 4.11 28.55
C GLN A 355 -2.52 2.64 28.67
N PHE A 356 -2.70 1.81 27.65
CA PHE A 356 -2.31 0.39 27.70
C PHE A 356 -0.80 0.20 27.81
N ALA A 357 0.02 1.06 27.19
CA ALA A 357 1.46 1.01 27.36
C ALA A 357 1.86 1.21 28.82
N LYS A 358 1.22 2.15 29.52
CA LYS A 358 1.43 2.36 30.96
C LYS A 358 0.95 1.18 31.80
N GLU A 359 -0.22 0.62 31.50
CA GLU A 359 -0.78 -0.53 32.23
C GLU A 359 0.11 -1.78 32.11
N TRP A 360 0.78 -1.95 30.97
CA TRP A 360 1.63 -3.12 30.70
C TRP A 360 3.13 -2.86 30.89
N ASP A 361 3.50 -1.73 31.46
CA ASP A 361 4.90 -1.30 31.67
C ASP A 361 5.73 -1.34 30.35
N LEU A 362 5.14 -0.80 29.28
CA LEU A 362 5.76 -0.72 27.96
C LEU A 362 6.05 0.74 27.59
N SER A 363 7.03 0.95 26.71
CA SER A 363 7.23 2.28 26.09
C SER A 363 5.99 2.69 25.30
N ALA A 364 5.61 3.97 25.39
CA ALA A 364 4.47 4.50 24.65
C ALA A 364 4.72 4.46 23.14
N PRO A 365 3.75 3.99 22.33
CA PRO A 365 3.85 4.03 20.89
C PRO A 365 4.10 5.46 20.36
N VAL A 366 5.11 5.60 19.51
CA VAL A 366 5.45 6.91 18.91
C VAL A 366 4.40 7.37 17.90
N LYS A 367 3.73 6.42 17.24
CA LYS A 367 2.61 6.62 16.30
C LYS A 367 1.67 5.42 16.32
N THR A 368 0.41 5.66 15.94
CA THR A 368 -0.63 4.65 16.09
C THR A 368 -1.47 4.41 14.84
N ARG A 369 -1.54 5.36 13.90
CA ARG A 369 -2.47 5.33 12.76
C ARG A 369 -1.75 5.39 11.42
N ALA A 370 -2.04 4.39 10.56
CA ALA A 370 -1.61 4.34 9.17
C ALA A 370 -2.68 3.66 8.32
N ILE A 371 -2.99 4.18 7.17
CA ILE A 371 -3.94 3.51 6.27
C ILE A 371 -3.17 2.70 5.24
N ALA A 372 -3.17 1.39 5.45
CA ALA A 372 -2.53 0.41 4.59
C ALA A 372 -3.43 0.05 3.38
N PRO A 373 -2.87 -0.55 2.31
CA PRO A 373 -3.64 -0.92 1.12
C PRO A 373 -4.74 -1.97 1.37
N THR A 374 -4.66 -2.76 2.41
CA THR A 374 -5.63 -3.79 2.87
C THR A 374 -6.11 -4.79 1.81
N GLY A 375 -5.38 -4.97 0.69
CA GLY A 375 -5.84 -5.73 -0.47
C GLY A 375 -6.39 -7.12 -0.15
N THR A 376 -5.62 -7.96 0.59
CA THR A 376 -6.06 -9.32 0.91
C THR A 376 -7.01 -9.39 2.11
N ILE A 377 -6.80 -8.56 3.13
CA ILE A 377 -7.72 -8.53 4.29
C ILE A 377 -9.05 -7.86 3.93
N GLY A 378 -9.08 -6.96 2.93
CA GLY A 378 -10.31 -6.42 2.36
C GLY A 378 -11.15 -7.50 1.69
N ILE A 379 -10.52 -8.51 1.04
CA ILE A 379 -11.24 -9.69 0.52
C ILE A 379 -11.85 -10.49 1.66
N ILE A 380 -11.12 -10.72 2.76
CA ILE A 380 -11.66 -11.38 3.97
C ILE A 380 -12.80 -10.56 4.59
N GLY A 381 -12.65 -9.23 4.62
CA GLY A 381 -13.68 -8.29 5.09
C GLY A 381 -14.88 -8.18 4.14
N GLU A 382 -14.67 -8.52 2.86
CA GLU A 382 -15.65 -8.33 1.77
C GLU A 382 -16.07 -6.86 1.64
N THR A 383 -15.07 -5.96 1.60
CA THR A 383 -15.27 -4.52 1.64
C THR A 383 -14.25 -3.76 0.77
N THR A 384 -14.44 -2.46 0.64
CA THR A 384 -13.48 -1.56 -0.02
C THR A 384 -12.21 -1.42 0.79
N THR A 385 -11.08 -1.25 0.12
CA THR A 385 -9.75 -1.24 0.71
C THR A 385 -9.30 0.17 1.12
N GLY A 386 -8.77 0.34 2.32
CA GLY A 386 -8.27 1.64 2.78
C GLY A 386 -9.29 2.77 2.58
N ILE A 387 -8.84 3.86 1.97
CA ILE A 387 -9.69 4.98 1.52
C ILE A 387 -10.06 4.87 0.03
N GLU A 388 -9.77 3.72 -0.61
CA GLU A 388 -10.01 3.55 -2.03
C GLU A 388 -11.50 3.51 -2.36
N PRO A 389 -11.93 4.07 -3.49
CA PRO A 389 -13.23 3.76 -4.03
C PRO A 389 -13.28 2.29 -4.47
N ILE A 390 -14.47 1.76 -4.70
CA ILE A 390 -14.62 0.52 -5.47
C ILE A 390 -13.83 0.68 -6.76
N PHE A 391 -12.98 -0.31 -7.09
CA PHE A 391 -12.13 -0.22 -8.28
C PHE A 391 -12.99 -0.11 -9.55
N CYS A 392 -13.94 -1.03 -9.69
CA CYS A 392 -14.98 -1.01 -10.71
C CYS A 392 -16.12 -1.91 -10.27
N ALA A 393 -17.37 -1.47 -10.46
CA ALA A 393 -18.54 -2.25 -10.06
C ALA A 393 -18.62 -3.60 -10.81
N ALA A 394 -18.16 -3.63 -12.07
CA ALA A 394 -18.09 -4.83 -12.89
C ALA A 394 -16.90 -4.77 -13.84
N TYR A 395 -16.21 -5.89 -14.00
CA TYR A 395 -14.98 -5.93 -14.80
C TYR A 395 -14.76 -7.28 -15.49
N LYS A 396 -14.00 -7.25 -16.57
CA LYS A 396 -13.41 -8.41 -17.21
C LYS A 396 -12.06 -8.68 -16.58
N ARG A 397 -11.90 -9.81 -15.91
CA ARG A 397 -10.62 -10.25 -15.32
C ARG A 397 -9.89 -11.15 -16.30
N ARG A 398 -8.64 -10.80 -16.63
CA ARG A 398 -7.73 -11.63 -17.41
C ARG A 398 -6.75 -12.35 -16.49
N TYR A 399 -6.51 -13.63 -16.71
CA TYR A 399 -5.57 -14.43 -15.94
C TYR A 399 -4.95 -15.55 -16.77
N LEU A 400 -3.71 -15.89 -16.45
CA LEU A 400 -2.99 -16.96 -17.13
C LEU A 400 -3.29 -18.29 -16.45
N LYS A 401 -3.71 -19.29 -17.22
CA LYS A 401 -3.86 -20.68 -16.77
C LYS A 401 -2.96 -21.58 -17.65
N GLY A 402 -1.84 -22.06 -17.08
CA GLY A 402 -0.76 -22.62 -17.88
C GLY A 402 -0.13 -21.52 -18.75
N HIS A 403 -0.19 -21.71 -20.07
CA HIS A 403 0.32 -20.74 -21.07
C HIS A 403 -0.82 -20.05 -21.84
N ILE A 404 -2.08 -20.23 -21.42
CA ILE A 404 -3.24 -19.73 -22.13
C ILE A 404 -3.89 -18.62 -21.32
N TRP A 405 -4.13 -17.47 -21.97
CA TRP A 405 -4.87 -16.37 -21.39
C TRP A 405 -6.37 -16.71 -21.34
N ASN A 406 -6.93 -16.62 -20.15
CA ASN A 406 -8.35 -16.77 -19.90
C ASN A 406 -8.90 -15.45 -19.37
N TYR A 407 -10.16 -15.18 -19.63
CA TYR A 407 -10.86 -14.09 -18.99
C TYR A 407 -12.25 -14.52 -18.50
N GLN A 408 -12.73 -13.79 -17.51
CA GLN A 408 -14.07 -13.97 -16.98
C GLN A 408 -14.64 -12.63 -16.58
N TYR A 409 -15.96 -12.51 -16.67
CA TYR A 409 -16.67 -11.35 -16.15
C TYR A 409 -16.89 -11.52 -14.65
N VAL A 410 -16.59 -10.49 -13.90
CA VAL A 410 -16.65 -10.48 -12.43
C VAL A 410 -17.44 -9.26 -11.99
N LEU A 411 -18.36 -9.46 -11.06
CA LEU A 411 -19.00 -8.40 -10.31
C LEU A 411 -18.21 -8.18 -9.04
N ASP A 412 -17.88 -6.92 -8.73
CA ASP A 412 -17.28 -6.61 -7.44
C ASP A 412 -18.21 -7.08 -6.30
N PRO A 413 -17.73 -7.88 -5.34
CA PRO A 413 -18.59 -8.44 -4.29
C PRO A 413 -19.28 -7.38 -3.44
N THR A 414 -18.61 -6.25 -3.18
CA THR A 414 -19.16 -5.14 -2.42
C THR A 414 -20.23 -4.42 -3.23
N ALA A 415 -19.93 -4.08 -4.49
CA ALA A 415 -20.91 -3.48 -5.40
C ALA A 415 -22.14 -4.38 -5.57
N LYS A 416 -21.92 -5.69 -5.78
CA LYS A 416 -23.02 -6.66 -5.91
C LYS A 416 -23.94 -6.66 -4.68
N ARG A 417 -23.35 -6.71 -3.49
CA ARG A 417 -24.11 -6.67 -2.24
C ARG A 417 -24.90 -5.38 -2.08
N LEU A 418 -24.27 -4.24 -2.35
CA LEU A 418 -24.91 -2.92 -2.28
C LEU A 418 -26.09 -2.81 -3.25
N ILE A 419 -25.94 -3.29 -4.48
CA ILE A 419 -26.98 -3.25 -5.50
C ILE A 419 -28.12 -4.22 -5.17
N GLU A 420 -27.79 -5.48 -4.85
CA GLU A 420 -28.80 -6.54 -4.68
C GLU A 420 -29.52 -6.50 -3.31
N ARG A 421 -28.86 -6.03 -2.26
CA ARG A 421 -29.41 -6.05 -0.89
C ARG A 421 -29.80 -4.69 -0.36
N GLU A 422 -29.00 -3.65 -0.67
CA GLU A 422 -29.19 -2.29 -0.16
C GLU A 422 -29.92 -1.40 -1.18
N GLY A 423 -30.16 -1.91 -2.40
CA GLY A 423 -30.90 -1.19 -3.45
C GLY A 423 -30.13 0.00 -4.07
N VAL A 424 -28.80 0.04 -3.93
CA VAL A 424 -27.97 1.06 -4.57
C VAL A 424 -28.03 0.90 -6.08
N ASN A 425 -28.29 2.00 -6.82
CA ASN A 425 -28.27 1.97 -8.27
C ASN A 425 -26.81 1.77 -8.75
N PRO A 426 -26.52 0.83 -9.67
CA PRO A 426 -25.17 0.67 -10.23
C PRO A 426 -24.55 1.96 -10.78
N GLU A 427 -25.36 2.87 -11.30
CA GLU A 427 -24.92 4.16 -11.87
C GLU A 427 -24.55 5.20 -10.79
N ASP A 428 -24.99 4.99 -9.55
CA ASP A 428 -24.63 5.88 -8.41
C ASP A 428 -23.30 5.47 -7.74
N ILE A 429 -22.70 4.34 -8.15
CA ILE A 429 -21.41 3.89 -7.65
C ILE A 429 -20.30 4.66 -8.36
N GLU A 430 -19.78 5.69 -7.69
CA GLU A 430 -18.62 6.44 -8.15
C GLU A 430 -17.35 5.59 -7.96
N ASP A 431 -17.06 4.72 -8.91
CA ASP A 431 -15.89 3.85 -8.86
C ASP A 431 -14.58 4.58 -9.23
N ALA A 432 -13.45 3.87 -9.20
CA ALA A 432 -12.14 4.45 -9.47
C ALA A 432 -12.00 5.02 -10.89
N TYR A 433 -12.77 4.51 -11.87
CA TYR A 433 -12.75 5.02 -13.24
C TYR A 433 -13.54 6.31 -13.37
N VAL A 434 -14.71 6.41 -12.76
CA VAL A 434 -15.48 7.66 -12.69
C VAL A 434 -14.65 8.74 -11.99
N LEU A 435 -14.01 8.39 -10.88
CA LEU A 435 -13.18 9.31 -10.11
C LEU A 435 -11.83 9.63 -10.76
N ALA A 436 -11.40 8.89 -11.77
CA ALA A 436 -10.20 9.21 -12.55
C ALA A 436 -10.35 10.54 -13.34
N GLU A 437 -11.57 10.96 -13.61
CA GLU A 437 -11.87 12.25 -14.23
C GLU A 437 -11.86 13.41 -13.23
N ASP A 438 -11.95 13.12 -11.92
CA ASP A 438 -11.97 14.12 -10.83
C ASP A 438 -10.84 13.86 -9.82
N VAL A 439 -9.59 13.99 -10.30
CA VAL A 439 -8.39 13.79 -9.48
C VAL A 439 -8.34 14.74 -8.29
N GLU A 440 -8.87 15.95 -8.43
CA GLU A 440 -8.88 16.93 -7.34
C GLU A 440 -9.69 16.45 -6.15
N ARG A 441 -10.85 15.82 -6.37
CA ARG A 441 -11.67 15.23 -5.31
C ARG A 441 -10.95 14.09 -4.58
N ARG A 442 -10.20 13.24 -5.31
CA ARG A 442 -9.37 12.19 -4.75
C ARG A 442 -8.28 12.76 -3.84
N LEU A 443 -7.55 13.77 -4.31
CA LEU A 443 -6.49 14.44 -3.55
C LEU A 443 -7.04 15.17 -2.32
N ALA A 444 -8.14 15.89 -2.48
CA ALA A 444 -8.82 16.60 -1.40
C ALA A 444 -9.26 15.64 -0.29
N PHE A 445 -9.85 14.50 -0.66
CA PHE A 445 -10.27 13.49 0.30
C PHE A 445 -9.07 12.86 1.03
N GLN A 446 -8.03 12.48 0.32
CA GLN A 446 -6.81 11.95 0.94
C GLN A 446 -6.17 12.97 1.88
N ALA A 447 -6.06 14.24 1.50
CA ALA A 447 -5.53 15.31 2.33
C ALA A 447 -6.41 15.57 3.57
N HIS A 448 -7.72 15.43 3.43
CA HIS A 448 -8.65 15.55 4.55
C HIS A 448 -8.46 14.43 5.57
N VAL A 449 -8.47 13.17 5.13
CA VAL A 449 -8.26 12.00 6.00
C VAL A 449 -6.85 12.03 6.62
N GLN A 450 -5.83 12.56 5.91
CA GLN A 450 -4.46 12.66 6.44
C GLN A 450 -4.36 13.50 7.73
N LYS A 451 -5.29 14.41 7.99
CA LYS A 451 -5.32 15.19 9.24
C LYS A 451 -5.50 14.29 10.47
N TYR A 452 -6.17 13.16 10.31
CA TYR A 452 -6.47 12.18 11.36
C TYR A 452 -5.46 11.03 11.42
N VAL A 453 -4.54 10.94 10.47
CA VAL A 453 -3.51 9.89 10.35
C VAL A 453 -2.15 10.45 10.73
N ASP A 454 -1.48 9.87 11.72
CA ASP A 454 -0.18 10.35 12.19
C ASP A 454 1.01 9.80 11.39
N HIS A 455 0.85 8.67 10.71
CA HIS A 455 1.74 8.18 9.67
C HIS A 455 1.36 8.73 8.29
N SER A 456 1.21 7.87 7.31
CA SER A 456 0.82 8.19 5.95
C SER A 456 -0.37 7.31 5.51
N ILE A 457 -0.87 7.59 4.32
CA ILE A 457 -1.95 6.86 3.69
C ILE A 457 -1.41 6.24 2.39
N SER A 458 -1.53 4.93 2.25
CA SER A 458 -1.32 4.26 0.98
C SER A 458 -2.63 4.30 0.19
N SER A 459 -2.69 5.17 -0.79
CA SER A 459 -3.81 5.28 -1.71
C SER A 459 -3.31 5.46 -3.13
N THR A 460 -4.00 4.84 -4.08
CA THR A 460 -3.67 4.91 -5.51
C THR A 460 -4.73 5.70 -6.25
N ILE A 461 -4.33 6.79 -6.87
CA ILE A 461 -5.19 7.57 -7.75
C ILE A 461 -5.12 6.95 -9.14
N ASN A 462 -6.24 6.41 -9.62
CA ASN A 462 -6.33 5.94 -10.98
C ASN A 462 -6.42 7.13 -11.93
N LEU A 463 -5.72 7.03 -13.05
CA LEU A 463 -5.68 8.07 -14.09
C LEU A 463 -6.07 7.47 -15.44
N PRO A 464 -6.63 8.25 -16.34
CA PRO A 464 -6.81 7.83 -17.72
C PRO A 464 -5.48 7.45 -18.37
N GLN A 465 -5.53 6.61 -19.41
CA GLN A 465 -4.36 6.16 -20.14
C GLN A 465 -3.54 7.34 -20.68
N TRP A 466 -2.21 7.25 -20.61
CA TRP A 466 -1.33 8.24 -21.22
C TRP A 466 -1.52 8.28 -22.75
N GLY A 467 -1.66 9.48 -23.27
CA GLY A 467 -2.00 9.73 -24.68
C GLY A 467 -3.50 9.92 -24.96
N SER A 468 -4.37 9.71 -23.94
CA SER A 468 -5.79 10.06 -24.03
C SER A 468 -6.00 11.58 -23.94
N GLU A 469 -7.23 12.05 -24.23
CA GLU A 469 -7.60 13.45 -24.09
C GLU A 469 -7.41 13.98 -22.66
N LEU A 470 -7.62 13.15 -21.66
CA LEU A 470 -7.57 13.51 -20.24
C LEU A 470 -6.18 13.32 -19.60
N ASN A 471 -5.26 12.60 -20.26
CA ASN A 471 -3.91 12.36 -19.75
C ASN A 471 -2.88 12.34 -20.89
N ASN A 472 -2.28 13.51 -21.17
CA ASN A 472 -1.31 13.71 -22.23
C ASN A 472 -0.37 14.89 -21.88
N LYS A 473 0.51 15.27 -22.78
CA LYS A 473 1.48 16.36 -22.57
C LYS A 473 0.83 17.70 -22.19
N ASP A 474 -0.33 18.01 -22.77
CA ASP A 474 -1.00 19.27 -22.55
C ASP A 474 -1.70 19.34 -21.19
N THR A 475 -2.03 18.17 -20.60
CA THR A 475 -2.69 18.07 -19.29
C THR A 475 -1.70 18.05 -18.12
N VAL A 476 -0.39 17.85 -18.35
CA VAL A 476 0.66 17.78 -17.30
C VAL A 476 0.63 19.00 -16.39
N GLN A 477 0.56 20.21 -16.97
CA GLN A 477 0.57 21.44 -16.21
C GLN A 477 -0.67 21.60 -15.31
N LYS A 478 -1.85 21.22 -15.82
CA LYS A 478 -3.10 21.26 -15.04
C LYS A 478 -3.03 20.28 -13.87
N PHE A 479 -2.64 19.03 -14.13
CA PHE A 479 -2.50 18.00 -13.11
C PHE A 479 -1.47 18.41 -12.04
N GLY A 480 -0.27 18.86 -12.46
CA GLY A 480 0.78 19.25 -11.53
C GLY A 480 0.37 20.44 -10.64
N LYS A 481 -0.30 21.45 -11.19
CA LYS A 481 -0.83 22.56 -10.37
C LYS A 481 -1.85 22.08 -9.34
N THR A 482 -2.76 21.19 -9.72
CA THR A 482 -3.72 20.58 -8.80
C THR A 482 -3.00 19.77 -7.73
N LEU A 483 -2.03 18.94 -8.10
CA LEU A 483 -1.26 18.14 -7.16
C LEU A 483 -0.48 19.02 -6.16
N MET A 484 0.20 20.06 -6.62
CA MET A 484 0.98 20.98 -5.77
C MET A 484 0.12 21.64 -4.69
N LYS A 485 -1.16 21.95 -4.98
CA LYS A 485 -2.11 22.48 -4.00
C LYS A 485 -2.30 21.58 -2.78
N TYR A 486 -2.25 20.26 -2.98
CA TYR A 486 -2.51 19.27 -1.93
C TYR A 486 -1.25 18.66 -1.32
N LEU A 487 -0.11 18.65 -2.02
CA LEU A 487 1.14 18.02 -1.55
C LEU A 487 1.56 18.42 -0.12
N PRO A 488 1.49 19.70 0.30
CA PRO A 488 1.84 20.08 1.67
C PRO A 488 0.96 19.44 2.75
N HIS A 489 -0.20 18.93 2.37
CA HIS A 489 -1.18 18.30 3.26
C HIS A 489 -1.16 16.76 3.20
N LEU A 490 -0.28 16.19 2.36
CA LEU A 490 -0.10 14.75 2.18
C LEU A 490 1.22 14.27 2.80
N ARG A 491 1.33 12.98 3.08
CA ARG A 491 2.59 12.33 3.44
C ARG A 491 3.13 11.43 2.33
N GLY A 492 2.31 11.16 1.34
CA GLY A 492 2.65 10.42 0.14
C GLY A 492 1.53 10.49 -0.88
N VAL A 493 1.87 10.36 -2.14
CA VAL A 493 0.93 10.26 -3.24
C VAL A 493 1.41 9.22 -4.23
N THR A 494 0.47 8.44 -4.75
CA THR A 494 0.70 7.46 -5.80
C THR A 494 -0.43 7.56 -6.80
N ALA A 495 -0.09 7.58 -8.09
CA ALA A 495 -1.08 7.57 -9.15
C ALA A 495 -0.62 6.60 -10.26
N TYR A 496 -1.58 5.92 -10.89
CA TYR A 496 -1.30 5.02 -12.00
C TYR A 496 -2.20 5.32 -13.18
N PRO A 497 -1.61 5.69 -14.32
CA PRO A 497 -2.36 5.76 -15.57
C PRO A 497 -2.78 4.37 -16.02
N ASP A 498 -3.97 4.27 -16.58
CA ASP A 498 -4.49 3.04 -17.15
C ASP A 498 -3.52 2.51 -18.24
N GLY A 499 -3.28 1.20 -18.26
CA GLY A 499 -2.33 0.60 -19.19
C GLY A 499 -0.84 0.88 -18.92
N ALA A 500 -0.46 1.60 -17.86
CA ALA A 500 0.96 1.87 -17.54
C ALA A 500 1.75 0.60 -17.15
N ARG A 501 1.06 -0.42 -16.69
CA ARG A 501 1.62 -1.76 -16.49
C ARG A 501 1.02 -2.68 -17.54
N ASP A 502 1.86 -3.12 -18.49
CA ASP A 502 1.47 -4.12 -19.47
C ASP A 502 0.86 -5.35 -18.80
N GLY A 503 -0.26 -5.84 -19.35
CA GLY A 503 -0.98 -6.99 -18.79
C GLY A 503 -1.90 -6.65 -17.63
N GLN A 504 -2.49 -5.46 -17.59
CA GLN A 504 -3.51 -5.09 -16.60
C GLN A 504 -4.59 -6.19 -16.54
N PRO A 505 -4.76 -6.83 -15.37
CA PRO A 505 -5.60 -8.02 -15.27
C PRO A 505 -7.11 -7.72 -15.24
N LEU A 506 -7.49 -6.46 -15.09
CA LEU A 506 -8.87 -6.02 -14.90
C LEU A 506 -9.23 -4.92 -15.91
N THR A 507 -10.32 -5.09 -16.63
CA THR A 507 -10.87 -4.11 -17.57
C THR A 507 -12.32 -3.80 -17.18
N PRO A 508 -12.72 -2.55 -16.97
CA PRO A 508 -14.10 -2.18 -16.66
C PRO A 508 -15.06 -2.63 -17.75
N VAL A 509 -16.25 -3.03 -17.33
CA VAL A 509 -17.36 -3.33 -18.22
C VAL A 509 -18.67 -2.85 -17.59
N SER A 510 -19.71 -2.65 -18.39
CA SER A 510 -21.01 -2.28 -17.83
C SER A 510 -21.56 -3.38 -16.91
N TRP A 511 -22.24 -2.99 -15.83
CA TRP A 511 -22.92 -3.91 -14.92
C TRP A 511 -23.82 -4.88 -15.70
N LYS A 512 -24.64 -4.35 -16.62
CA LYS A 512 -25.54 -5.11 -17.46
C LYS A 512 -24.84 -6.18 -18.31
N THR A 513 -23.65 -5.89 -18.83
CA THR A 513 -22.83 -6.85 -19.58
C THR A 513 -22.29 -7.93 -18.67
N ALA A 514 -21.73 -7.57 -17.54
CA ALA A 514 -21.13 -8.52 -16.63
C ALA A 514 -22.15 -9.50 -16.04
N VAL A 515 -23.33 -9.01 -15.63
CA VAL A 515 -24.42 -9.85 -15.09
C VAL A 515 -24.81 -10.98 -16.05
N LYS A 516 -24.80 -10.72 -17.36
CA LYS A 516 -25.17 -11.74 -18.37
C LYS A 516 -24.15 -12.89 -18.47
N HIS A 517 -22.89 -12.63 -18.12
CA HIS A 517 -21.79 -13.56 -18.36
C HIS A 517 -21.06 -13.99 -17.07
N VAL A 518 -21.63 -13.67 -15.91
CA VAL A 518 -21.05 -14.09 -14.62
C VAL A 518 -20.95 -15.62 -14.55
N GLY A 519 -19.75 -16.10 -14.19
CA GLY A 519 -19.46 -17.53 -14.06
C GLY A 519 -18.97 -18.20 -15.35
N GLU A 520 -19.04 -17.53 -16.50
CA GLU A 520 -18.47 -18.01 -17.75
C GLU A 520 -16.97 -17.72 -17.81
N VAL A 521 -16.20 -18.67 -18.35
CA VAL A 521 -14.77 -18.53 -18.60
C VAL A 521 -14.55 -18.58 -20.10
N PHE A 522 -13.91 -17.57 -20.64
CA PHE A 522 -13.59 -17.45 -22.05
C PHE A 522 -12.08 -17.61 -22.25
N VAL A 523 -11.71 -18.22 -23.37
CA VAL A 523 -10.32 -18.29 -23.82
C VAL A 523 -10.10 -17.16 -24.82
N GLU A 524 -9.09 -16.34 -24.61
CA GLU A 524 -8.67 -15.37 -25.61
C GLU A 524 -7.97 -16.13 -26.74
N SER A 525 -8.62 -16.27 -27.90
CA SER A 525 -7.93 -16.70 -29.11
C SER A 525 -6.92 -15.59 -29.44
N MET A 526 -5.61 -15.91 -29.43
CA MET A 526 -4.63 -15.02 -30.01
C MET A 526 -4.95 -14.92 -31.50
N ASP A 527 -5.44 -13.78 -31.95
CA ASP A 527 -5.46 -13.48 -33.36
C ASP A 527 -4.02 -13.47 -33.85
N ILE A 528 -3.73 -14.36 -34.80
CA ILE A 528 -2.40 -14.51 -35.45
C ILE A 528 -1.93 -13.18 -36.07
N CYS A 529 -2.84 -12.23 -36.30
CA CYS A 529 -2.53 -10.88 -36.77
C CYS A 529 -1.83 -10.00 -35.72
N GLU A 530 -2.09 -10.15 -34.43
CA GLU A 530 -1.37 -9.40 -33.38
C GLU A 530 0.06 -9.90 -33.16
N LEU A 531 0.34 -11.16 -33.50
CA LEU A 531 1.69 -11.74 -33.45
C LEU A 531 2.60 -11.30 -34.61
N LYS A 532 2.03 -10.75 -35.67
CA LYS A 532 2.77 -10.27 -36.87
C LYS A 532 2.81 -8.74 -36.93
N GLY A 533 3.17 -8.08 -35.84
CA GLY A 533 3.53 -6.66 -35.77
C GLY A 533 3.13 -5.83 -37.00
N GLY A 534 1.90 -5.36 -37.04
CA GLY A 534 1.53 -4.15 -37.78
C GLY A 534 1.35 -4.30 -39.27
N SER A 535 0.33 -3.71 -39.74
CA SER A 535 -0.09 -3.20 -41.04
C SER A 535 -0.88 -4.17 -41.92
N SER A 536 -2.10 -3.74 -42.16
CA SER A 536 -3.01 -4.07 -43.23
C SER A 536 -3.45 -5.53 -43.41
N CYS A 537 -4.55 -5.88 -42.78
CA CYS A 537 -5.55 -6.69 -43.46
C CYS A 537 -6.71 -5.76 -43.85
N GLY A 538 -6.54 -5.10 -44.99
CA GLY A 538 -7.65 -4.51 -45.74
C GLY A 538 -8.15 -5.56 -46.72
N SER A 539 -9.40 -5.91 -46.61
CA SER A 539 -10.45 -6.20 -47.59
C SER A 539 -11.49 -7.15 -47.00
#